data_c6d10a77aecb2f1453f9fe56f86ebef2
#
_entry.id   c6d10a77aecb2f1453f9fe56f86ebef2
#
_cell.length_a   1.000
_cell.length_b   1.000
_cell.length_c   1.000
_cell.angle_alpha   90.00
_cell.angle_beta   90.00
_cell.angle_gamma   90.00
#
_symmetry.space_group_name_H-M   'P 1'
#
loop_
_entity.id
_entity.type
_entity.pdbx_description
1 polymer ?
#
loop_
_entity_poly.entity_id
_entity_poly.type
_entity_poly.pdbx_seq_one_letter_code
_entity_poly.pdbx_strand_id
1 'polypeptide(L)'
;MARSVFLNLYRDCHHTAGLRMETLSVPTQAKLRSTQILTSLPQIVSELLQNSLDAGAKSIEIGLNAQEWFCWVKDDGCGINREGLAAIAQEGDAGRYSTSKSYAPSAMNAQSTFGFRGEALASAAELCCLEIVSRTAVSRECSSVILKGGKRLYEGPAVRWRREHPGTVVCIRDAFYNLPVRRLSHPSPSRTWDLVRQEIETYAVVSPDVTFSLEDIREDSNVTKTKSVRIARLIVCQTSSMLQSFRRIYGHALVEHVEEIDACSDALKIRGFISLCGTYSKISTDIQYGQATYRK
;
A
#
# COMPACT_ATOMS: atom_id res chain seq x y z
N MET A 1 -17.65 30.90 26.40
CA MET A 1 -18.93 30.69 25.69
C MET A 1 -18.78 29.56 24.67
N ALA A 2 -18.64 28.31 25.11
CA ALA A 2 -18.53 27.14 24.23
C ALA A 2 -19.02 25.86 24.91
N ARG A 3 -20.20 25.94 25.56
CA ARG A 3 -20.82 24.78 26.26
C ARG A 3 -22.30 24.55 25.93
N SER A 4 -22.82 25.22 24.91
CA SER A 4 -24.28 25.19 24.67
C SER A 4 -24.73 24.60 23.31
N VAL A 5 -23.84 24.04 22.49
CA VAL A 5 -24.21 23.53 21.16
C VAL A 5 -24.36 22.00 21.11
N PHE A 6 -23.90 21.26 22.14
CA PHE A 6 -23.94 19.79 22.14
C PHE A 6 -25.21 19.17 22.77
N LEU A 7 -26.15 19.95 23.27
CA LEU A 7 -27.30 19.43 24.06
C LEU A 7 -28.64 19.42 23.30
N ASN A 8 -28.67 19.85 22.03
CA ASN A 8 -29.94 19.90 21.26
C ASN A 8 -30.12 18.83 20.18
N LEU A 9 -29.19 17.88 20.05
CA LEU A 9 -29.27 16.76 19.07
C LEU A 9 -29.84 15.46 19.65
N TYR A 10 -30.30 15.46 20.91
CA TYR A 10 -30.79 14.25 21.60
C TYR A 10 -32.26 14.27 21.98
N ARG A 11 -33.08 15.18 21.45
CA ARG A 11 -34.44 15.38 21.98
C ARG A 11 -35.60 15.00 21.06
N ASP A 12 -35.37 14.46 19.87
CA ASP A 12 -36.46 14.07 18.96
C ASP A 12 -36.40 12.62 18.44
N CYS A 13 -35.97 11.66 19.26
CA CYS A 13 -36.08 10.23 18.92
C CYS A 13 -37.09 9.51 19.81
N HIS A 14 -38.33 10.03 19.93
CA HIS A 14 -39.47 9.27 20.42
C HIS A 14 -40.46 9.00 19.29
N HIS A 15 -40.02 8.35 18.21
CA HIS A 15 -40.90 7.53 17.40
C HIS A 15 -40.30 6.12 17.41
N THR A 16 -40.86 5.25 18.22
CA THR A 16 -40.74 3.80 18.16
C THR A 16 -41.42 3.24 16.90
N ALA A 17 -41.03 3.74 15.74
CA ALA A 17 -41.17 2.98 14.50
C ALA A 17 -40.16 1.87 14.59
N GLY A 18 -40.57 0.60 14.68
CA GLY A 18 -39.68 -0.56 14.78
C GLY A 18 -38.56 -0.44 13.77
N LEU A 19 -37.31 -0.53 14.24
CA LEU A 19 -36.11 -0.47 13.40
C LEU A 19 -36.23 -1.55 12.31
N ARG A 20 -36.66 -1.14 11.12
CA ARG A 20 -36.72 -2.03 9.97
C ARG A 20 -35.31 -2.17 9.43
N MET A 21 -34.76 -3.36 9.48
CA MET A 21 -33.48 -3.64 8.83
C MET A 21 -33.66 -3.56 7.32
N GLU A 22 -32.91 -2.66 6.68
CA GLU A 22 -32.87 -2.52 5.23
C GLU A 22 -31.49 -2.92 4.72
N THR A 23 -31.47 -3.59 3.57
CA THR A 23 -30.21 -3.95 2.92
C THR A 23 -29.61 -2.70 2.29
N LEU A 24 -28.34 -2.43 2.61
CA LEU A 24 -27.60 -1.32 2.01
C LEU A 24 -27.46 -1.51 0.49
N SER A 25 -27.49 -0.41 -0.25
CA SER A 25 -27.24 -0.45 -1.69
C SER A 25 -25.84 -0.96 -2.00
N VAL A 26 -25.66 -1.63 -3.14
CA VAL A 26 -24.37 -2.19 -3.58
C VAL A 26 -23.22 -1.15 -3.54
N PRO A 27 -23.41 0.11 -4.04
CA PRO A 27 -22.36 1.13 -3.94
C PRO A 27 -22.00 1.48 -2.49
N THR A 28 -23.00 1.49 -1.58
CA THR A 28 -22.75 1.76 -0.17
C THR A 28 -21.97 0.62 0.48
N GLN A 29 -22.31 -0.63 0.17
CA GLN A 29 -21.56 -1.81 0.63
C GLN A 29 -20.12 -1.77 0.13
N ALA A 30 -19.89 -1.48 -1.16
CA ALA A 30 -18.56 -1.37 -1.76
C ALA A 30 -17.72 -0.29 -1.06
N LYS A 31 -18.31 0.89 -0.81
CA LYS A 31 -17.63 1.97 -0.10
C LYS A 31 -17.29 1.60 1.34
N LEU A 32 -18.22 1.00 2.10
CA LEU A 32 -17.97 0.55 3.47
C LEU A 32 -16.84 -0.48 3.52
N ARG A 33 -16.86 -1.49 2.65
CA ARG A 33 -15.80 -2.49 2.54
C ARG A 33 -14.45 -1.84 2.24
N SER A 34 -14.39 -0.93 1.28
CA SER A 34 -13.16 -0.22 0.91
C SER A 34 -12.57 0.57 2.09
N THR A 35 -13.42 1.15 2.95
CA THR A 35 -12.97 1.87 4.15
C THR A 35 -12.38 0.97 5.23
N GLN A 36 -12.69 -0.32 5.22
CA GLN A 36 -12.11 -1.30 6.14
C GLN A 36 -10.77 -1.84 5.63
N ILE A 37 -10.59 -1.91 4.29
CA ILE A 37 -9.36 -2.41 3.66
C ILE A 37 -8.28 -1.33 3.68
N LEU A 38 -8.60 -0.12 3.22
CA LEU A 38 -7.66 0.99 3.15
C LEU A 38 -8.01 2.04 4.21
N THR A 39 -7.26 2.02 5.29
CA THR A 39 -7.52 2.85 6.47
C THR A 39 -6.71 4.15 6.51
N SER A 40 -5.55 4.18 5.85
CA SER A 40 -4.60 5.30 5.89
C SER A 40 -3.71 5.33 4.64
N LEU A 41 -2.98 6.43 4.42
CA LEU A 41 -1.96 6.51 3.36
C LEU A 41 -0.86 5.45 3.52
N PRO A 42 -0.27 5.21 4.72
CA PRO A 42 0.68 4.12 4.91
C PRO A 42 0.12 2.75 4.48
N GLN A 43 -1.15 2.45 4.82
CA GLN A 43 -1.78 1.21 4.39
C GLN A 43 -1.90 1.12 2.87
N ILE A 44 -2.26 2.23 2.19
CA ILE A 44 -2.30 2.26 0.72
C ILE A 44 -0.92 1.93 0.15
N VAL A 45 0.14 2.58 0.65
CA VAL A 45 1.51 2.32 0.19
C VAL A 45 1.91 0.87 0.45
N SER A 46 1.59 0.31 1.63
CA SER A 46 1.87 -1.09 1.99
C SER A 46 1.23 -2.07 1.00
N GLU A 47 -0.05 -1.90 0.65
CA GLU A 47 -0.73 -2.72 -0.35
C GLU A 47 -0.10 -2.62 -1.75
N LEU A 48 0.33 -1.41 -2.15
CA LEU A 48 1.00 -1.21 -3.43
C LEU A 48 2.39 -1.85 -3.45
N LEU A 49 3.16 -1.77 -2.34
CA LEU A 49 4.45 -2.45 -2.18
C LEU A 49 4.30 -3.96 -2.31
N GLN A 50 3.30 -4.55 -1.66
CA GLN A 50 3.01 -5.98 -1.77
C GLN A 50 2.72 -6.39 -3.22
N ASN A 51 1.95 -5.59 -3.95
CA ASN A 51 1.67 -5.84 -5.35
C ASN A 51 2.93 -5.76 -6.22
N SER A 52 3.82 -4.82 -5.96
CA SER A 52 5.11 -4.70 -6.67
C SER A 52 6.04 -5.88 -6.39
N LEU A 53 6.11 -6.34 -5.13
CA LEU A 53 6.88 -7.52 -4.74
C LEU A 53 6.32 -8.79 -5.39
N ASP A 54 5.00 -8.94 -5.40
CA ASP A 54 4.31 -10.07 -6.07
C ASP A 54 4.49 -10.06 -7.59
N ALA A 55 4.71 -8.89 -8.20
CA ALA A 55 5.07 -8.75 -9.61
C ALA A 55 6.55 -9.08 -9.89
N GLY A 56 7.33 -9.47 -8.87
CA GLY A 56 8.74 -9.83 -8.99
C GLY A 56 9.67 -8.64 -9.18
N ALA A 57 9.28 -7.45 -8.73
CA ALA A 57 10.10 -6.25 -8.84
C ALA A 57 11.44 -6.39 -8.09
N LYS A 58 12.48 -5.79 -8.66
CA LYS A 58 13.81 -5.65 -8.04
C LYS A 58 14.14 -4.21 -7.66
N SER A 59 13.37 -3.27 -8.17
CA SER A 59 13.46 -1.85 -7.84
C SER A 59 12.07 -1.27 -7.66
N ILE A 60 11.82 -0.69 -6.47
CA ILE A 60 10.55 -0.06 -6.13
C ILE A 60 10.83 1.36 -5.66
N GLU A 61 10.25 2.32 -6.39
CA GLU A 61 10.35 3.74 -6.11
C GLU A 61 9.01 4.24 -5.58
N ILE A 62 9.03 5.00 -4.50
CA ILE A 62 7.84 5.55 -3.83
C ILE A 62 7.99 7.07 -3.73
N GLY A 63 6.96 7.79 -4.15
CA GLY A 63 6.82 9.22 -3.90
C GLY A 63 5.63 9.48 -2.99
N LEU A 64 5.82 10.33 -1.99
CA LEU A 64 4.80 10.67 -1.00
C LEU A 64 4.69 12.18 -0.82
N ASN A 65 3.48 12.71 -0.92
CA ASN A 65 3.10 14.03 -0.43
C ASN A 65 1.87 13.87 0.48
N ALA A 66 2.13 13.70 1.77
CA ALA A 66 1.07 13.45 2.74
C ALA A 66 0.18 14.68 2.98
N GLN A 67 0.65 15.91 2.69
CA GLN A 67 -0.16 17.13 2.80
C GLN A 67 -1.22 17.19 1.71
N GLU A 68 -0.86 16.78 0.48
CA GLU A 68 -1.74 16.80 -0.69
C GLU A 68 -2.49 15.46 -0.89
N TRP A 69 -2.43 14.55 0.06
CA TRP A 69 -3.09 13.23 -0.03
C TRP A 69 -2.70 12.47 -1.29
N PHE A 70 -1.42 12.53 -1.62
CA PHE A 70 -0.85 12.05 -2.85
C PHE A 70 0.28 11.07 -2.58
N CYS A 71 0.29 9.95 -3.30
CA CYS A 71 1.44 9.07 -3.39
C CYS A 71 1.47 8.36 -4.73
N TRP A 72 2.64 7.85 -5.10
CA TRP A 72 2.80 6.93 -6.21
C TRP A 72 3.81 5.85 -5.84
N VAL A 73 3.62 4.67 -6.43
CA VAL A 73 4.56 3.54 -6.36
C VAL A 73 4.87 3.11 -7.78
N LYS A 74 6.15 3.01 -8.10
CA LYS A 74 6.69 2.61 -9.39
C LYS A 74 7.60 1.41 -9.20
N ASP A 75 7.38 0.36 -9.97
CA ASP A 75 8.15 -0.87 -9.94
C ASP A 75 8.69 -1.25 -11.34
N ASP A 76 9.64 -2.16 -11.36
CA ASP A 76 10.21 -2.80 -12.55
C ASP A 76 9.77 -4.27 -12.70
N GLY A 77 8.63 -4.63 -12.11
CA GLY A 77 8.07 -5.98 -12.18
C GLY A 77 7.56 -6.39 -13.57
N CYS A 78 6.86 -7.51 -13.63
CA CYS A 78 6.39 -8.07 -14.92
C CYS A 78 5.37 -7.19 -15.66
N GLY A 79 4.78 -6.22 -14.98
CA GLY A 79 3.73 -5.35 -15.52
C GLY A 79 2.36 -6.04 -15.64
N ILE A 80 1.35 -5.26 -16.03
CA ILE A 80 -0.04 -5.68 -16.25
C ILE A 80 -0.34 -5.46 -17.73
N ASN A 81 -0.86 -6.49 -18.40
CA ASN A 81 -1.28 -6.38 -19.81
C ASN A 81 -2.57 -5.56 -19.92
N ARG A 82 -2.96 -5.24 -21.17
CA ARG A 82 -4.14 -4.42 -21.45
C ARG A 82 -5.43 -5.05 -20.95
N GLU A 83 -5.57 -6.37 -21.08
CA GLU A 83 -6.74 -7.13 -20.62
C GLU A 83 -6.84 -7.09 -19.09
N GLY A 84 -5.71 -7.21 -18.39
CA GLY A 84 -5.64 -7.08 -16.93
C GLY A 84 -6.01 -5.68 -16.46
N LEU A 85 -5.55 -4.63 -17.14
CA LEU A 85 -5.96 -3.25 -16.83
C LEU A 85 -7.45 -3.03 -17.10
N ALA A 86 -7.97 -3.56 -18.19
CA ALA A 86 -9.40 -3.50 -18.51
C ALA A 86 -10.25 -4.24 -17.46
N ALA A 87 -9.78 -5.39 -16.96
CA ALA A 87 -10.45 -6.12 -15.88
C ALA A 87 -10.49 -5.32 -14.57
N ILE A 88 -9.38 -4.64 -14.19
CA ILE A 88 -9.33 -3.76 -13.02
C ILE A 88 -10.27 -2.55 -13.21
N ALA A 89 -10.40 -2.08 -14.44
CA ALA A 89 -11.23 -0.92 -14.79
C ALA A 89 -12.72 -1.22 -14.93
N GLN A 90 -13.17 -2.47 -14.74
CA GLN A 90 -14.58 -2.82 -14.72
C GLN A 90 -15.30 -2.15 -13.55
N GLU A 91 -16.44 -1.56 -13.85
CA GLU A 91 -17.25 -0.86 -12.85
C GLU A 91 -17.97 -1.84 -11.91
N GLY A 92 -18.18 -1.42 -10.68
CA GLY A 92 -18.87 -2.20 -9.66
C GLY A 92 -18.04 -3.36 -9.11
N ASP A 93 -18.74 -4.42 -8.64
CA ASP A 93 -18.09 -5.58 -8.03
C ASP A 93 -17.31 -6.47 -9.05
N ALA A 94 -17.54 -6.30 -10.33
CA ALA A 94 -16.84 -7.08 -11.37
C ALA A 94 -15.33 -6.79 -11.42
N GLY A 95 -14.91 -5.54 -11.17
CA GLY A 95 -13.49 -5.17 -11.06
C GLY A 95 -12.85 -5.55 -9.72
N ARG A 96 -13.67 -5.80 -8.73
CA ARG A 96 -13.28 -6.07 -7.36
C ARG A 96 -12.78 -7.52 -7.27
N TYR A 97 -12.38 -8.30 -7.36
CA TYR A 97 -11.87 -9.68 -7.36
C TYR A 97 -11.08 -10.03 -8.64
N SER A 98 -10.83 -9.03 -9.48
CA SER A 98 -9.92 -9.21 -10.62
C SER A 98 -8.49 -9.34 -10.09
N THR A 99 -7.97 -10.55 -10.10
CA THR A 99 -6.62 -10.84 -9.64
C THR A 99 -5.97 -11.86 -10.57
N SER A 100 -4.68 -11.70 -10.79
CA SER A 100 -3.84 -12.71 -11.45
C SER A 100 -3.46 -13.87 -10.54
N LYS A 101 -3.84 -13.80 -9.24
CA LYS A 101 -3.49 -14.77 -8.21
C LYS A 101 -4.56 -15.86 -8.16
N SER A 102 -4.16 -17.13 -8.11
CA SER A 102 -5.07 -18.27 -8.16
C SER A 102 -5.91 -18.40 -6.88
N TYR A 103 -7.23 -18.55 -7.05
CA TYR A 103 -8.19 -18.78 -5.96
C TYR A 103 -8.56 -20.25 -5.77
N ALA A 104 -7.84 -21.19 -6.35
CA ALA A 104 -8.11 -22.58 -6.07
C ALA A 104 -7.97 -22.84 -4.55
N PRO A 105 -8.92 -23.55 -3.90
CA PRO A 105 -8.83 -23.87 -2.47
C PRO A 105 -7.52 -24.57 -2.10
N SER A 106 -6.95 -25.36 -3.02
CA SER A 106 -5.64 -25.98 -2.93
C SER A 106 -4.48 -24.97 -2.95
N ALA A 107 -4.65 -23.83 -3.66
CA ALA A 107 -3.63 -22.80 -3.75
C ALA A 107 -3.64 -21.85 -2.53
N MET A 108 -4.73 -21.76 -1.78
CA MET A 108 -4.77 -20.99 -0.53
C MET A 108 -3.81 -21.54 0.53
N ASN A 109 -3.51 -22.83 0.47
CA ASN A 109 -2.55 -23.49 1.35
C ASN A 109 -1.08 -23.36 0.87
N ALA A 110 -0.86 -22.94 -0.38
CA ALA A 110 0.46 -22.80 -1.00
C ALA A 110 0.78 -21.34 -1.34
N GLN A 111 0.22 -20.37 -0.59
CA GLN A 111 0.36 -18.94 -0.89
C GLN A 111 1.82 -18.50 -0.85
N SER A 112 2.36 -18.17 -2.04
CA SER A 112 3.69 -17.58 -2.23
C SER A 112 3.63 -16.06 -2.43
N THR A 113 2.44 -15.45 -2.40
CA THR A 113 2.20 -14.02 -2.67
C THR A 113 1.71 -13.28 -1.42
N PHE A 114 2.12 -12.03 -1.26
CA PHE A 114 1.67 -11.16 -0.17
C PHE A 114 0.18 -10.84 -0.26
N GLY A 115 -0.29 -10.45 -1.45
CA GLY A 115 -1.69 -10.16 -1.68
C GLY A 115 -2.47 -11.37 -2.21
N PHE A 116 -3.74 -11.51 -1.85
CA PHE A 116 -4.59 -12.63 -2.27
C PHE A 116 -6.05 -12.25 -2.58
N ARG A 117 -6.52 -11.08 -2.14
CA ARG A 117 -7.95 -10.72 -2.21
C ARG A 117 -8.38 -10.02 -3.49
N GLY A 118 -7.45 -9.42 -4.23
CA GLY A 118 -7.78 -8.62 -5.42
C GLY A 118 -8.61 -7.36 -5.11
N GLU A 119 -8.66 -6.94 -3.84
CA GLU A 119 -9.55 -5.86 -3.38
C GLU A 119 -8.84 -4.51 -3.21
N ALA A 120 -7.50 -4.49 -3.13
CA ALA A 120 -6.74 -3.27 -2.80
C ALA A 120 -6.91 -2.17 -3.85
N LEU A 121 -6.71 -2.49 -5.14
CA LEU A 121 -6.85 -1.52 -6.24
C LEU A 121 -8.30 -1.06 -6.43
N ALA A 122 -9.28 -1.98 -6.31
CA ALA A 122 -10.69 -1.63 -6.36
C ALA A 122 -11.10 -0.72 -5.19
N SER A 123 -10.54 -0.98 -3.99
CA SER A 123 -10.77 -0.12 -2.82
C SER A 123 -10.11 1.25 -2.98
N ALA A 124 -8.93 1.32 -3.60
CA ALA A 124 -8.30 2.58 -3.94
C ALA A 124 -9.11 3.37 -4.96
N ALA A 125 -9.69 2.72 -5.97
CA ALA A 125 -10.55 3.36 -6.96
C ALA A 125 -11.81 4.00 -6.34
N GLU A 126 -12.36 3.41 -5.26
CA GLU A 126 -13.50 3.96 -4.53
C GLU A 126 -13.14 5.17 -3.65
N LEU A 127 -11.95 5.15 -3.04
CA LEU A 127 -11.56 6.12 -2.01
C LEU A 127 -10.64 7.23 -2.52
N CYS A 128 -10.11 7.08 -3.73
CA CYS A 128 -9.08 7.96 -4.30
C CYS A 128 -9.36 8.21 -5.79
N CYS A 129 -8.58 9.11 -6.39
CA CYS A 129 -8.36 9.11 -7.83
C CYS A 129 -7.12 8.22 -8.11
N LEU A 130 -7.38 7.04 -8.66
CA LEU A 130 -6.39 6.01 -8.95
C LEU A 130 -6.00 6.06 -10.43
N GLU A 131 -4.71 6.19 -10.73
CA GLU A 131 -4.16 6.02 -12.07
C GLU A 131 -3.18 4.84 -12.03
N ILE A 132 -3.37 3.89 -12.95
CA ILE A 132 -2.45 2.76 -13.15
C ILE A 132 -1.88 2.88 -14.54
N VAL A 133 -0.57 2.89 -14.66
CA VAL A 133 0.15 2.84 -15.93
C VAL A 133 1.03 1.60 -15.92
N SER A 134 0.92 0.77 -16.93
CA SER A 134 1.70 -0.45 -16.97
C SER A 134 2.16 -0.81 -18.38
N ARG A 135 3.30 -1.52 -18.42
CA ARG A 135 3.89 -2.09 -19.61
C ARG A 135 4.44 -3.48 -19.30
N THR A 136 4.13 -4.45 -20.12
CA THR A 136 4.73 -5.79 -20.05
C THR A 136 5.95 -5.92 -20.98
N ALA A 137 6.77 -6.95 -20.78
CA ALA A 137 7.95 -7.20 -21.62
C ALA A 137 7.59 -7.46 -23.09
N VAL A 138 6.41 -8.01 -23.37
CA VAL A 138 5.97 -8.34 -24.72
C VAL A 138 5.31 -7.16 -25.45
N SER A 139 4.90 -6.12 -24.72
CA SER A 139 4.26 -4.94 -25.31
C SER A 139 5.26 -3.80 -25.45
N ARG A 140 5.20 -3.10 -26.58
CA ARG A 140 5.93 -1.84 -26.78
C ARG A 140 5.16 -0.62 -26.28
N GLU A 141 3.86 -0.76 -26.03
CA GLU A 141 2.99 0.32 -25.61
C GLU A 141 2.75 0.27 -24.09
N CYS A 142 2.71 1.45 -23.48
CA CYS A 142 2.22 1.61 -22.13
C CYS A 142 0.73 1.88 -22.16
N SER A 143 -0.03 1.09 -21.43
CA SER A 143 -1.47 1.30 -21.24
C SER A 143 -1.73 1.96 -19.89
N SER A 144 -2.79 2.75 -19.82
CA SER A 144 -3.21 3.44 -18.60
C SER A 144 -4.70 3.33 -18.38
N VAL A 145 -5.09 3.25 -17.11
CA VAL A 145 -6.47 3.40 -16.66
C VAL A 145 -6.52 4.43 -15.54
N ILE A 146 -7.60 5.25 -15.52
CA ILE A 146 -7.87 6.21 -14.45
C ILE A 146 -9.27 5.92 -13.90
N LEU A 147 -9.35 5.74 -12.58
CA LEU A 147 -10.57 5.41 -11.85
C LEU A 147 -10.80 6.43 -10.73
N LYS A 148 -12.05 6.81 -10.46
CA LYS A 148 -12.43 7.63 -9.29
C LYS A 148 -13.86 7.32 -8.87
N GLY A 149 -14.05 7.03 -7.58
CA GLY A 149 -15.35 6.68 -7.01
C GLY A 149 -15.96 5.42 -7.67
N GLY A 150 -15.11 4.42 -7.96
CA GLY A 150 -15.51 3.19 -8.61
C GLY A 150 -15.87 3.32 -10.09
N LYS A 151 -15.69 4.51 -10.70
CA LYS A 151 -15.99 4.77 -12.11
C LYS A 151 -14.72 4.91 -12.94
N ARG A 152 -14.75 4.38 -14.15
CA ARG A 152 -13.67 4.54 -15.12
C ARG A 152 -13.76 5.92 -15.78
N LEU A 153 -12.70 6.72 -15.62
CA LEU A 153 -12.58 8.04 -16.26
C LEU A 153 -11.78 7.98 -17.55
N TYR A 154 -10.81 7.06 -17.64
CA TYR A 154 -9.95 6.90 -18.81
C TYR A 154 -9.46 5.46 -18.93
N GLU A 155 -9.35 4.98 -20.16
CA GLU A 155 -8.65 3.75 -20.54
C GLU A 155 -8.04 3.95 -21.92
N GLY A 156 -6.74 3.74 -22.05
CA GLY A 156 -6.05 3.94 -23.32
C GLY A 156 -4.53 3.97 -23.18
N PRO A 157 -3.80 4.48 -24.17
CA PRO A 157 -2.37 4.67 -24.09
C PRO A 157 -1.98 5.63 -22.94
N ALA A 158 -0.85 5.36 -22.30
CA ALA A 158 -0.38 6.20 -21.20
C ALA A 158 -0.04 7.61 -21.68
N VAL A 159 -0.67 8.63 -21.10
CA VAL A 159 -0.39 10.05 -21.36
C VAL A 159 0.74 10.53 -20.46
N ARG A 160 0.73 10.11 -19.18
CA ARG A 160 1.75 10.39 -18.17
C ARG A 160 2.49 9.10 -17.84
N TRP A 161 3.61 9.18 -17.14
CA TRP A 161 4.37 8.03 -16.62
C TRP A 161 4.78 7.01 -17.70
N ARG A 162 5.02 7.46 -18.94
CA ARG A 162 5.48 6.55 -20.00
C ARG A 162 6.73 5.79 -19.55
N ARG A 163 6.77 4.50 -19.85
CA ARG A 163 7.84 3.60 -19.42
C ARG A 163 8.59 3.06 -20.64
N GLU A 164 9.90 3.06 -20.53
CA GLU A 164 10.77 2.44 -21.53
C GLU A 164 10.98 0.93 -21.25
N HIS A 165 10.85 0.55 -19.97
CA HIS A 165 11.01 -0.82 -19.50
C HIS A 165 9.70 -1.37 -18.92
N PRO A 166 9.55 -2.73 -18.80
CA PRO A 166 8.42 -3.35 -18.15
C PRO A 166 8.24 -2.86 -16.72
N GLY A 167 7.04 -3.02 -16.18
CA GLY A 167 6.68 -2.69 -14.81
C GLY A 167 5.44 -1.81 -14.73
N THR A 168 5.10 -1.37 -13.53
CA THR A 168 3.87 -0.62 -13.25
C THR A 168 4.17 0.67 -12.48
N VAL A 169 3.32 1.68 -12.71
CA VAL A 169 3.21 2.86 -11.86
C VAL A 169 1.77 2.94 -11.39
N VAL A 170 1.57 2.97 -10.09
CA VAL A 170 0.28 3.23 -9.46
C VAL A 170 0.34 4.59 -8.78
N CYS A 171 -0.52 5.50 -9.21
CA CYS A 171 -0.58 6.85 -8.69
C CYS A 171 -1.94 7.09 -8.01
N ILE A 172 -1.88 7.52 -6.76
CA ILE A 172 -3.02 7.84 -5.90
C ILE A 172 -3.06 9.35 -5.74
N ARG A 173 -4.18 9.98 -6.11
CA ARG A 173 -4.46 11.39 -5.86
C ARG A 173 -5.74 11.53 -5.04
N ASP A 174 -5.85 12.61 -4.29
CA ASP A 174 -7.02 12.91 -3.47
C ASP A 174 -7.42 11.77 -2.54
N ALA A 175 -6.49 11.05 -1.92
CA ALA A 175 -6.81 9.94 -1.05
C ALA A 175 -7.87 10.33 0.00
N PHE A 176 -8.90 9.48 0.16
CA PHE A 176 -10.02 9.69 1.09
C PHE A 176 -10.84 10.97 0.83
N TYR A 177 -10.90 11.46 -0.43
CA TYR A 177 -11.64 12.68 -0.79
C TYR A 177 -13.11 12.65 -0.36
N ASN A 178 -13.71 11.48 -0.33
CA ASN A 178 -15.10 11.24 0.04
C ASN A 178 -15.29 10.84 1.52
N LEU A 179 -14.25 10.95 2.35
CA LEU A 179 -14.20 10.59 3.76
C LEU A 179 -13.56 11.71 4.62
N PRO A 180 -14.21 12.88 4.74
CA PRO A 180 -13.61 14.03 5.43
C PRO A 180 -13.26 13.76 6.89
N VAL A 181 -14.06 12.98 7.61
CA VAL A 181 -13.78 12.60 9.02
C VAL A 181 -12.49 11.79 9.11
N ARG A 182 -12.23 10.88 8.15
CA ARG A 182 -11.00 10.10 8.09
C ARG A 182 -9.78 11.00 7.83
N ARG A 183 -9.90 11.98 6.93
CA ARG A 183 -8.83 12.95 6.70
C ARG A 183 -8.49 13.74 7.96
N LEU A 184 -9.51 14.16 8.72
CA LEU A 184 -9.32 14.89 9.98
C LEU A 184 -8.65 14.03 11.07
N SER A 185 -8.94 12.74 11.13
CA SER A 185 -8.37 11.80 12.12
C SER A 185 -7.05 11.15 11.66
N HIS A 186 -6.59 11.44 10.45
CA HIS A 186 -5.34 10.88 9.91
C HIS A 186 -4.11 11.44 10.65
N PRO A 187 -3.05 10.66 10.81
CA PRO A 187 -1.78 11.16 11.37
C PRO A 187 -1.24 12.39 10.63
N SER A 188 -0.45 13.20 11.33
CA SER A 188 0.22 14.35 10.72
C SER A 188 1.08 13.93 9.52
N PRO A 189 1.39 14.83 8.58
CA PRO A 189 2.24 14.51 7.42
C PRO A 189 3.60 13.93 7.82
N SER A 190 4.24 14.47 8.87
CA SER A 190 5.50 13.95 9.38
C SER A 190 5.34 12.53 9.94
N ARG A 191 4.31 12.27 10.74
CA ARG A 191 4.04 10.93 11.26
C ARG A 191 3.68 9.94 10.14
N THR A 192 2.97 10.40 9.13
CA THR A 192 2.65 9.58 7.93
C THR A 192 3.92 9.17 7.19
N TRP A 193 4.87 10.10 7.03
CA TRP A 193 6.19 9.82 6.47
C TRP A 193 6.93 8.74 7.27
N ASP A 194 6.99 8.88 8.61
CA ASP A 194 7.66 7.91 9.46
C ASP A 194 7.02 6.52 9.38
N LEU A 195 5.69 6.45 9.32
CA LEU A 195 4.98 5.18 9.17
C LEU A 195 5.27 4.53 7.82
N VAL A 196 5.25 5.28 6.73
CA VAL A 196 5.60 4.74 5.39
C VAL A 196 7.06 4.29 5.36
N ARG A 197 7.97 5.04 5.99
CA ARG A 197 9.37 4.63 6.12
C ARG A 197 9.51 3.30 6.85
N GLN A 198 8.82 3.13 7.98
CA GLN A 198 8.84 1.88 8.76
C GLN A 198 8.30 0.70 7.95
N GLU A 199 7.23 0.88 7.18
CA GLU A 199 6.73 -0.15 6.25
C GLU A 199 7.80 -0.57 5.24
N ILE A 200 8.46 0.40 4.59
CA ILE A 200 9.52 0.13 3.62
C ILE A 200 10.70 -0.61 4.26
N GLU A 201 11.14 -0.17 5.44
CA GLU A 201 12.22 -0.81 6.20
C GLU A 201 11.87 -2.27 6.52
N THR A 202 10.60 -2.55 6.88
CA THR A 202 10.11 -3.91 7.14
C THR A 202 10.18 -4.78 5.88
N TYR A 203 9.68 -4.28 4.74
CA TYR A 203 9.75 -5.02 3.48
C TYR A 203 11.19 -5.22 2.99
N ALA A 204 12.07 -4.24 3.19
CA ALA A 204 13.47 -4.33 2.81
C ALA A 204 14.26 -5.38 3.60
N VAL A 205 13.86 -5.66 4.85
CA VAL A 205 14.42 -6.79 5.62
C VAL A 205 13.94 -8.12 5.07
N VAL A 206 12.64 -8.26 4.76
CA VAL A 206 12.05 -9.51 4.28
C VAL A 206 12.41 -9.81 2.82
N SER A 207 12.64 -8.78 2.02
CA SER A 207 12.99 -8.86 0.59
C SER A 207 14.36 -8.22 0.34
N PRO A 208 15.46 -8.83 0.80
CA PRO A 208 16.80 -8.24 0.77
C PRO A 208 17.35 -8.03 -0.66
N ASP A 209 16.82 -8.73 -1.63
CA ASP A 209 17.19 -8.67 -3.04
C ASP A 209 16.47 -7.55 -3.83
N VAL A 210 15.69 -6.70 -3.13
CA VAL A 210 14.95 -5.58 -3.71
C VAL A 210 15.53 -4.25 -3.23
N THR A 211 15.64 -3.29 -4.14
CA THR A 211 16.00 -1.91 -3.82
C THR A 211 14.74 -1.08 -3.63
N PHE A 212 14.64 -0.36 -2.52
CA PHE A 212 13.56 0.56 -2.22
C PHE A 212 14.06 2.00 -2.19
N SER A 213 13.27 2.92 -2.73
CA SER A 213 13.50 4.36 -2.54
C SER A 213 12.20 5.07 -2.17
N LEU A 214 12.27 5.97 -1.20
CA LEU A 214 11.16 6.83 -0.77
C LEU A 214 11.58 8.29 -0.92
N GLU A 215 10.73 9.08 -1.57
CA GLU A 215 10.94 10.51 -1.78
C GLU A 215 9.76 11.31 -1.22
N ASP A 216 10.05 12.35 -0.43
CA ASP A 216 9.06 13.35 -0.03
C ASP A 216 8.92 14.37 -1.17
N ILE A 217 7.74 14.43 -1.77
CA ILE A 217 7.43 15.30 -2.91
C ILE A 217 6.57 16.44 -2.40
N ARG A 218 7.19 17.61 -2.14
CA ARG A 218 6.46 18.84 -1.82
C ARG A 218 6.53 19.79 -2.99
N GLU A 219 5.41 20.43 -3.30
CA GLU A 219 5.41 21.57 -4.23
C GLU A 219 5.89 22.79 -3.46
N ASP A 220 7.00 23.39 -3.90
CA ASP A 220 7.39 24.72 -3.41
C ASP A 220 6.39 25.75 -3.92
N SER A 221 5.62 26.33 -3.00
CA SER A 221 4.66 27.41 -3.28
C SER A 221 5.32 28.70 -3.81
N ASN A 222 6.65 28.79 -3.85
CA ASN A 222 7.41 30.00 -4.19
C ASN A 222 8.24 29.92 -5.48
N VAL A 223 8.22 28.81 -6.23
CA VAL A 223 8.97 28.71 -7.49
C VAL A 223 8.04 28.36 -8.62
N THR A 224 7.95 29.29 -9.57
CA THR A 224 7.23 29.13 -10.85
C THR A 224 7.26 27.71 -11.41
N LYS A 225 6.13 27.06 -11.31
CA LYS A 225 5.50 26.01 -12.14
C LYS A 225 6.26 24.79 -12.66
N THR A 226 7.50 24.44 -12.30
CA THR A 226 8.16 23.30 -12.99
C THR A 226 9.10 22.39 -12.20
N LYS A 227 9.32 22.57 -10.90
CA LYS A 227 10.20 21.64 -10.15
C LYS A 227 9.63 21.33 -8.78
N SER A 228 9.16 20.09 -8.60
CA SER A 228 8.96 19.51 -7.26
C SER A 228 10.31 19.45 -6.55
N VAL A 229 10.42 20.04 -5.37
CA VAL A 229 11.63 19.96 -4.54
C VAL A 229 11.56 18.66 -3.74
N ARG A 230 12.55 17.81 -3.94
CA ARG A 230 12.73 16.60 -3.14
C ARG A 230 13.40 17.00 -1.82
N ILE A 231 12.64 16.96 -0.72
CA ILE A 231 13.11 17.46 0.59
C ILE A 231 13.75 16.33 1.40
N ALA A 232 13.24 15.11 1.32
CA ALA A 232 13.79 13.96 2.01
C ALA A 232 13.82 12.75 1.06
N ARG A 233 14.86 11.93 1.19
CA ARG A 233 15.01 10.71 0.41
C ARG A 233 15.58 9.60 1.28
N LEU A 234 14.91 8.46 1.30
CA LEU A 234 15.42 7.20 1.85
C LEU A 234 15.79 6.28 0.67
N ILE A 235 16.95 5.66 0.73
CA ILE A 235 17.31 4.59 -0.20
C ILE A 235 17.78 3.39 0.61
N VAL A 236 17.12 2.25 0.42
CA VAL A 236 17.53 0.95 0.94
C VAL A 236 17.93 0.09 -0.25
N CYS A 237 19.23 -0.02 -0.47
CA CYS A 237 19.74 -0.85 -1.57
C CYS A 237 19.64 -2.34 -1.22
N GLN A 238 19.53 -3.17 -2.24
CA GLN A 238 19.54 -4.62 -2.12
C GLN A 238 20.78 -5.11 -1.34
N THR A 239 20.62 -6.22 -0.67
CA THR A 239 21.67 -6.91 0.09
C THR A 239 21.62 -8.41 -0.19
N SER A 240 22.61 -9.16 0.28
CA SER A 240 22.66 -10.61 0.04
C SER A 240 21.86 -11.43 1.05
N SER A 241 21.45 -10.84 2.19
CA SER A 241 20.70 -11.55 3.23
C SER A 241 19.83 -10.61 4.06
N MET A 242 18.82 -11.19 4.73
CA MET A 242 17.94 -10.47 5.67
C MET A 242 18.75 -9.81 6.81
N LEU A 243 19.76 -10.51 7.34
CA LEU A 243 20.62 -10.01 8.40
C LEU A 243 21.43 -8.80 7.95
N GLN A 244 21.91 -8.79 6.70
CA GLN A 244 22.62 -7.63 6.14
C GLN A 244 21.67 -6.44 5.92
N SER A 245 20.46 -6.68 5.47
CA SER A 245 19.44 -5.63 5.37
C SER A 245 19.14 -5.04 6.73
N PHE A 246 18.91 -5.88 7.73
CA PHE A 246 18.67 -5.45 9.11
C PHE A 246 19.84 -4.63 9.67
N ARG A 247 21.08 -5.11 9.50
CA ARG A 247 22.31 -4.40 9.89
C ARG A 247 22.41 -3.02 9.25
N ARG A 248 22.06 -2.92 7.97
CA ARG A 248 22.14 -1.67 7.21
C ARG A 248 21.10 -0.65 7.67
N ILE A 249 19.90 -1.09 8.01
CA ILE A 249 18.78 -0.24 8.43
C ILE A 249 18.94 0.20 9.89
N TYR A 250 19.25 -0.73 10.77
CA TYR A 250 19.21 -0.50 12.23
C TYR A 250 20.60 -0.38 12.88
N GLY A 251 21.68 -0.60 12.12
CA GLY A 251 23.05 -0.45 12.59
C GLY A 251 23.69 -1.73 13.15
N HIS A 252 25.00 -1.69 13.33
CA HIS A 252 25.81 -2.84 13.75
C HIS A 252 25.53 -3.30 15.18
N ALA A 253 25.33 -2.37 16.10
CA ALA A 253 25.17 -2.68 17.52
C ALA A 253 23.99 -3.61 17.84
N LEU A 254 22.91 -3.56 17.04
CA LEU A 254 21.76 -4.43 17.24
C LEU A 254 21.99 -5.85 16.69
N VAL A 255 23.03 -6.08 15.88
CA VAL A 255 23.29 -7.35 15.20
C VAL A 255 24.36 -8.19 15.91
N GLU A 256 25.14 -7.58 16.82
CA GLU A 256 26.24 -8.28 17.53
C GLU A 256 25.75 -9.46 18.39
N HIS A 257 24.47 -9.43 18.78
CA HIS A 257 23.85 -10.44 19.64
C HIS A 257 22.63 -11.10 18.99
N VAL A 258 22.66 -11.26 17.67
CA VAL A 258 21.55 -11.81 16.91
C VAL A 258 21.96 -13.14 16.27
N GLU A 259 21.14 -14.16 16.42
CA GLU A 259 21.27 -15.46 15.77
C GLU A 259 20.22 -15.62 14.68
N GLU A 260 20.64 -16.08 13.50
CA GLU A 260 19.73 -16.43 12.41
C GLU A 260 19.03 -17.75 12.71
N ILE A 261 17.71 -17.76 12.47
CA ILE A 261 16.89 -18.96 12.54
C ILE A 261 16.47 -19.31 11.12
N ASP A 262 16.78 -20.53 10.68
CA ASP A 262 16.16 -21.17 9.50
C ASP A 262 15.69 -22.56 9.94
N ALA A 263 14.45 -22.62 10.40
CA ALA A 263 13.83 -23.85 10.86
C ALA A 263 12.76 -24.30 9.86
N CYS A 264 12.81 -25.56 9.47
CA CYS A 264 11.86 -26.16 8.53
C CYS A 264 11.25 -27.40 9.16
N SER A 265 9.94 -27.47 9.15
CA SER A 265 9.13 -28.66 9.43
C SER A 265 8.24 -28.92 8.21
N ASP A 266 7.64 -30.12 8.10
CA ASP A 266 6.84 -30.55 6.94
C ASP A 266 5.74 -29.53 6.54
N ALA A 267 5.23 -28.78 7.51
CA ALA A 267 4.14 -27.82 7.32
C ALA A 267 4.53 -26.35 7.52
N LEU A 268 5.76 -26.06 8.03
CA LEU A 268 6.12 -24.71 8.46
C LEU A 268 7.59 -24.43 8.18
N LYS A 269 7.86 -23.31 7.52
CA LYS A 269 9.20 -22.76 7.37
C LYS A 269 9.29 -21.43 8.10
N ILE A 270 10.20 -21.33 9.07
CA ILE A 270 10.48 -20.13 9.85
C ILE A 270 11.87 -19.65 9.44
N ARG A 271 11.93 -18.42 8.93
CA ARG A 271 13.19 -17.69 8.71
C ARG A 271 13.16 -16.39 9.45
N GLY A 272 14.23 -16.07 10.14
CA GLY A 272 14.31 -14.82 10.90
C GLY A 272 15.59 -14.78 11.71
N PHE A 273 15.59 -13.92 12.71
CA PHE A 273 16.68 -13.82 13.68
C PHE A 273 16.11 -13.44 15.05
N ILE A 274 16.79 -13.88 16.08
CA ILE A 274 16.46 -13.57 17.48
C ILE A 274 17.63 -12.84 18.15
N SER A 275 17.32 -11.95 19.07
CA SER A 275 18.32 -11.35 19.94
C SER A 275 18.64 -12.31 21.09
N LEU A 276 19.92 -12.64 21.25
CA LEU A 276 20.41 -13.50 22.35
C LEU A 276 20.61 -12.73 23.65
N CYS A 277 20.71 -11.43 23.58
CA CYS A 277 20.82 -10.56 24.74
C CYS A 277 19.58 -9.69 24.87
N GLY A 278 18.90 -9.77 26.01
CA GLY A 278 17.79 -8.90 26.36
C GLY A 278 18.28 -7.44 26.58
N THR A 279 18.75 -6.79 25.53
CA THR A 279 19.06 -5.37 25.59
C THR A 279 17.75 -4.59 25.56
N TYR A 280 17.30 -4.18 26.73
CA TYR A 280 16.26 -3.17 26.88
C TYR A 280 16.80 -1.80 26.40
N SER A 281 16.92 -1.61 25.08
CA SER A 281 17.03 -0.26 24.57
C SER A 281 15.63 0.24 24.25
N LYS A 282 15.33 1.51 24.51
CA LYS A 282 14.05 2.15 24.17
C LYS A 282 13.70 2.07 22.68
N ILE A 283 14.63 1.62 21.83
CA ILE A 283 14.47 1.42 20.39
C ILE A 283 13.81 0.07 20.09
N SER A 284 13.89 -0.92 21.00
CA SER A 284 13.36 -2.27 20.75
C SER A 284 11.85 -2.43 20.96
N THR A 285 11.18 -1.44 21.53
CA THR A 285 9.73 -1.51 21.78
C THR A 285 8.86 -1.28 20.54
N ASP A 286 9.42 -0.73 19.46
CA ASP A 286 8.68 -0.46 18.23
C ASP A 286 8.96 -1.48 17.10
N ILE A 287 9.88 -2.42 17.31
CA ILE A 287 10.16 -3.47 16.32
C ILE A 287 9.26 -4.67 16.64
N GLN A 288 8.13 -4.76 15.99
CA GLN A 288 7.34 -5.99 15.96
C GLN A 288 8.12 -7.02 15.14
N TYR A 289 8.70 -8.01 15.82
CA TYR A 289 9.42 -9.11 15.22
C TYR A 289 8.49 -9.99 14.40
N GLY A 290 8.86 -10.17 13.15
CA GLY A 290 8.55 -11.34 12.36
C GLY A 290 7.10 -11.55 11.98
N GLN A 291 6.77 -11.23 10.76
CA GLN A 291 5.71 -11.99 10.09
C GLN A 291 6.20 -13.43 9.95
N ALA A 292 5.64 -14.33 10.75
CA ALA A 292 5.76 -15.74 10.50
C ALA A 292 5.04 -16.04 9.18
N THR A 293 5.80 -16.28 8.12
CA THR A 293 5.24 -16.78 6.86
C THR A 293 4.91 -18.26 7.07
N TYR A 294 3.65 -18.54 7.32
CA TYR A 294 3.15 -19.92 7.32
C TYR A 294 3.19 -20.42 5.87
N ARG A 295 4.06 -21.38 5.59
CA ARG A 295 3.90 -22.28 4.45
C ARG A 295 3.35 -23.60 5.01
N LYS A 296 2.10 -23.92 4.66
CA LYS A 296 1.63 -25.29 4.69
C LYS A 296 2.07 -26.02 3.43
#